data_9c40d7bdafc18565f74ccccdf9428090
#
_entry.id   9c40d7bdafc18565f74ccccdf9428090
#
_cell.length_a   1.000
_cell.length_b   1.000
_cell.length_c   1.000
_cell.angle_alpha   90.00
_cell.angle_beta   90.00
_cell.angle_gamma   90.00
#
_symmetry.space_group_name_H-M   'P 1'
#
loop_
_entity.id
_entity.type
_entity.pdbx_description
1 polymer ?
#
loop_
_entity_poly.entity_id
_entity_poly.type
_entity_poly.pdbx_seq_one_letter_code
_entity_poly.pdbx_strand_id
1 'polypeptide(L)'
;MTRFLSFLISILLVAACSGVGDVQSDSKPVSHSTWDSLLKKHVNDQGMVDYKGFINDSTKLNRYLDLLENNHPNEKNWTRDERLAYWINAYNAFTIKLVTKHYPVESIKDIGSSINIPFVSTPWDIKFIEIEGKEYDLNNLEHGIIREEFEEPRIHFALVCAAMSCPKLRNEAYTAEKLDAQLEDEANDFFNSEKNDISADKAELSKLMKWYSGDFEDVAPSVIAYINRYSKTKINEDADIDYKDYSWKLNEQ
;
A
#
# COMPACT_ATOMS: atom_id res chain seq x y z
N MET A 1 -73.41 0.53 -10.90
CA MET A 1 -72.40 -0.48 -10.58
C MET A 1 -71.10 -0.13 -11.30
N THR A 2 -70.21 0.57 -10.62
CA THR A 2 -68.94 1.06 -11.18
C THR A 2 -67.82 0.33 -10.44
N ARG A 3 -67.07 -0.53 -11.16
CA ARG A 3 -65.95 -1.30 -10.60
C ARG A 3 -64.68 -0.41 -10.69
N PHE A 4 -64.11 -0.07 -9.55
CA PHE A 4 -62.79 0.51 -9.43
C PHE A 4 -61.74 -0.58 -9.55
N LEU A 5 -60.87 -0.48 -10.55
CA LEU A 5 -59.72 -1.36 -10.76
C LEU A 5 -58.51 -0.70 -10.08
N SER A 6 -58.09 -1.22 -8.92
CA SER A 6 -56.86 -0.76 -8.25
C SER A 6 -55.66 -1.39 -8.92
N PHE A 7 -54.83 -0.55 -9.53
CA PHE A 7 -53.50 -0.93 -10.02
C PHE A 7 -52.49 -0.86 -8.87
N LEU A 8 -52.01 -2.00 -8.41
CA LEU A 8 -50.86 -2.07 -7.50
C LEU A 8 -49.56 -1.91 -8.34
N ILE A 9 -48.92 -0.78 -8.20
CA ILE A 9 -47.54 -0.61 -8.75
C ILE A 9 -46.56 -1.14 -7.71
N SER A 10 -46.00 -2.32 -8.00
CA SER A 10 -44.89 -2.88 -7.24
C SER A 10 -43.60 -2.14 -7.65
N ILE A 11 -43.11 -1.26 -6.77
CA ILE A 11 -41.79 -0.64 -6.91
C ILE A 11 -40.76 -1.69 -6.51
N LEU A 12 -40.05 -2.27 -7.49
CA LEU A 12 -38.83 -3.02 -7.24
C LEU A 12 -37.73 -2.03 -6.83
N LEU A 13 -37.42 -1.99 -5.53
CA LEU A 13 -36.17 -1.38 -5.06
C LEU A 13 -35.01 -2.31 -5.50
N VAL A 14 -34.33 -1.93 -6.54
CA VAL A 14 -32.99 -2.46 -6.85
C VAL A 14 -32.03 -1.82 -5.87
N ALA A 15 -31.64 -2.55 -4.84
CA ALA A 15 -30.50 -2.17 -4.00
C ALA A 15 -29.24 -2.27 -4.88
N ALA A 16 -28.77 -1.11 -5.35
CA ALA A 16 -27.44 -1.02 -5.94
C ALA A 16 -26.43 -1.18 -4.80
N CYS A 17 -25.92 -2.39 -4.62
CA CYS A 17 -24.65 -2.60 -3.92
C CYS A 17 -23.58 -1.87 -4.71
N SER A 18 -23.12 -0.71 -4.20
CA SER A 18 -21.94 -0.02 -4.69
C SER A 18 -20.67 -0.71 -4.16
N GLY A 19 -20.54 -2.00 -4.47
CA GLY A 19 -19.26 -2.67 -4.44
C GLY A 19 -18.42 -2.15 -5.60
N VAL A 20 -17.13 -2.03 -5.39
CA VAL A 20 -16.15 -1.77 -6.46
C VAL A 20 -16.34 -2.89 -7.48
N GLY A 21 -17.03 -2.64 -8.59
CA GLY A 21 -17.44 -3.67 -9.54
C GLY A 21 -16.23 -4.47 -10.03
N ASP A 22 -16.33 -5.80 -10.05
CA ASP A 22 -15.27 -6.68 -10.49
C ASP A 22 -14.81 -6.33 -11.91
N VAL A 23 -13.54 -6.09 -12.10
CA VAL A 23 -12.93 -5.94 -13.41
C VAL A 23 -12.87 -7.31 -14.05
N GLN A 24 -13.55 -7.49 -15.20
CA GLN A 24 -13.52 -8.74 -15.96
C GLN A 24 -12.22 -8.81 -16.77
N SER A 25 -11.12 -9.20 -16.13
CA SER A 25 -9.81 -9.33 -16.75
C SER A 25 -9.46 -10.77 -17.09
N ASP A 26 -8.86 -10.99 -18.26
CA ASP A 26 -8.23 -12.25 -18.68
C ASP A 26 -6.68 -12.14 -18.68
N SER A 27 -6.15 -11.10 -18.05
CA SER A 27 -4.71 -10.87 -17.93
C SER A 27 -3.97 -12.07 -17.30
N LYS A 28 -2.67 -12.14 -17.55
CA LYS A 28 -1.75 -13.12 -16.97
C LYS A 28 -0.67 -12.41 -16.17
N PRO A 29 -0.01 -13.11 -15.22
CA PRO A 29 1.05 -12.53 -14.41
C PRO A 29 2.10 -11.80 -15.23
N VAL A 30 2.45 -10.59 -14.79
CA VAL A 30 3.38 -9.69 -15.47
C VAL A 30 4.78 -9.78 -14.86
N SER A 31 5.79 -9.43 -15.66
CA SER A 31 7.17 -9.35 -15.16
C SER A 31 7.42 -8.02 -14.45
N HIS A 32 7.93 -8.07 -13.23
CA HIS A 32 8.35 -6.90 -12.47
C HIS A 32 9.82 -6.48 -12.71
N SER A 33 10.52 -7.08 -13.70
CA SER A 33 11.95 -6.86 -13.94
C SER A 33 12.32 -5.41 -14.26
N THR A 34 11.45 -4.67 -14.95
CA THR A 34 11.65 -3.24 -15.21
C THR A 34 11.63 -2.43 -13.92
N TRP A 35 10.69 -2.70 -13.04
CA TRP A 35 10.57 -2.08 -11.72
C TRP A 35 11.75 -2.43 -10.83
N ASP A 36 12.11 -3.70 -10.77
CA ASP A 36 13.29 -4.19 -10.06
C ASP A 36 14.58 -3.47 -10.47
N SER A 37 14.78 -3.26 -11.78
CA SER A 37 15.95 -2.53 -12.28
C SER A 37 15.93 -1.04 -11.90
N LEU A 38 14.76 -0.40 -11.81
CA LEU A 38 14.60 0.99 -11.35
C LEU A 38 14.86 1.10 -9.85
N LEU A 39 14.32 0.19 -9.05
CA LEU A 39 14.55 0.14 -7.61
C LEU A 39 16.03 -0.01 -7.30
N LYS A 40 16.72 -0.98 -7.90
CA LYS A 40 18.17 -1.21 -7.74
C LYS A 40 19.03 -0.01 -8.12
N LYS A 41 18.56 0.80 -9.05
CA LYS A 41 19.29 1.98 -9.52
C LYS A 41 19.06 3.22 -8.66
N HIS A 42 17.84 3.40 -8.15
CA HIS A 42 17.39 4.66 -7.57
C HIS A 42 16.96 4.58 -6.10
N VAL A 43 17.07 3.39 -5.49
CA VAL A 43 16.78 3.19 -4.06
C VAL A 43 18.01 2.57 -3.41
N ASN A 44 18.52 3.22 -2.35
CA ASN A 44 19.66 2.68 -1.61
C ASN A 44 19.24 1.63 -0.57
N ASP A 45 20.21 1.00 0.10
CA ASP A 45 19.96 -0.06 1.09
C ASP A 45 19.18 0.41 2.32
N GLN A 46 19.12 1.73 2.58
CA GLN A 46 18.33 2.34 3.63
C GLN A 46 16.89 2.67 3.18
N GLY A 47 16.54 2.35 1.92
CA GLY A 47 15.22 2.65 1.35
C GLY A 47 15.01 4.11 0.98
N MET A 48 16.09 4.91 0.94
CA MET A 48 16.04 6.30 0.50
C MET A 48 16.01 6.37 -1.02
N VAL A 49 15.24 7.30 -1.56
CA VAL A 49 14.88 7.37 -2.98
C VAL A 49 15.59 8.53 -3.70
N ASP A 50 16.23 8.25 -4.82
CA ASP A 50 16.65 9.25 -5.80
C ASP A 50 15.49 9.62 -6.73
N TYR A 51 14.64 10.54 -6.29
CA TYR A 51 13.49 11.01 -7.10
C TYR A 51 13.90 11.67 -8.42
N LYS A 52 15.04 12.37 -8.44
CA LYS A 52 15.59 12.96 -9.67
C LYS A 52 16.02 11.88 -10.66
N GLY A 53 16.58 10.80 -10.15
CA GLY A 53 16.93 9.62 -10.94
C GLY A 53 15.69 8.97 -11.56
N PHE A 54 14.60 8.81 -10.80
CA PHE A 54 13.33 8.32 -11.33
C PHE A 54 12.73 9.28 -12.39
N ILE A 55 12.84 10.60 -12.21
CA ILE A 55 12.42 11.59 -13.21
C ILE A 55 13.23 11.44 -14.50
N ASN A 56 14.55 11.26 -14.41
CA ASN A 56 15.43 11.05 -15.56
C ASN A 56 15.09 9.73 -16.30
N ASP A 57 14.69 8.70 -15.57
CA ASP A 57 14.27 7.40 -16.11
C ASP A 57 12.74 7.28 -16.29
N SER A 58 12.02 8.41 -16.34
CA SER A 58 10.55 8.46 -16.40
C SER A 58 9.95 7.62 -17.53
N THR A 59 10.63 7.50 -18.66
CA THR A 59 10.20 6.62 -19.76
C THR A 59 10.14 5.14 -19.35
N LYS A 60 11.09 4.68 -18.53
CA LYS A 60 11.08 3.30 -18.02
C LYS A 60 10.01 3.11 -16.96
N LEU A 61 9.86 4.10 -16.06
CA LEU A 61 8.82 4.10 -15.06
C LEU A 61 7.44 4.04 -15.72
N ASN A 62 7.16 4.94 -16.67
CA ASN A 62 5.89 4.95 -17.39
C ASN A 62 5.61 3.62 -18.11
N ARG A 63 6.61 3.02 -18.78
CA ARG A 63 6.45 1.70 -19.40
C ARG A 63 6.05 0.61 -18.39
N TYR A 64 6.58 0.66 -17.18
CA TYR A 64 6.18 -0.28 -16.14
C TYR A 64 4.76 0.00 -15.64
N LEU A 65 4.40 1.27 -15.46
CA LEU A 65 3.03 1.64 -15.09
C LEU A 65 2.02 1.25 -16.19
N ASP A 66 2.33 1.51 -17.47
CA ASP A 66 1.51 1.07 -18.60
C ASP A 66 1.31 -0.47 -18.60
N LEU A 67 2.36 -1.24 -18.20
CA LEU A 67 2.24 -2.70 -18.05
C LEU A 67 1.25 -3.07 -16.94
N LEU A 68 1.27 -2.37 -15.80
CA LEU A 68 0.32 -2.59 -14.73
C LEU A 68 -1.10 -2.17 -15.15
N GLU A 69 -1.24 -1.00 -15.75
CA GLU A 69 -2.53 -0.43 -16.18
C GLU A 69 -3.29 -1.32 -17.18
N ASN A 70 -2.56 -2.10 -17.97
CA ASN A 70 -3.15 -3.03 -18.96
C ASN A 70 -3.29 -4.48 -18.47
N ASN A 71 -3.04 -4.76 -17.20
CA ASN A 71 -3.07 -6.13 -16.68
C ASN A 71 -3.59 -6.20 -15.25
N HIS A 72 -4.90 -6.05 -15.07
CA HIS A 72 -5.53 -6.23 -13.75
C HIS A 72 -5.43 -7.69 -13.30
N PRO A 73 -4.93 -7.99 -12.09
CA PRO A 73 -4.88 -9.35 -11.57
C PRO A 73 -6.29 -9.97 -11.44
N ASN A 74 -6.38 -11.28 -11.63
CA ASN A 74 -7.63 -12.02 -11.50
C ASN A 74 -7.37 -13.42 -10.94
N GLU A 75 -8.38 -14.01 -10.28
CA GLU A 75 -8.23 -15.33 -9.64
C GLU A 75 -8.14 -16.50 -10.63
N LYS A 76 -8.55 -16.30 -11.88
CA LYS A 76 -8.53 -17.33 -12.90
C LYS A 76 -7.12 -17.68 -13.37
N ASN A 77 -6.27 -16.68 -13.52
CA ASN A 77 -4.97 -16.81 -14.16
C ASN A 77 -3.78 -16.52 -13.22
N TRP A 78 -4.04 -15.90 -12.05
CA TRP A 78 -3.02 -15.45 -11.11
C TRP A 78 -3.15 -16.19 -9.78
N THR A 79 -2.05 -16.67 -9.24
CA THR A 79 -2.01 -17.16 -7.86
C THR A 79 -2.22 -16.02 -6.86
N ARG A 80 -2.51 -16.34 -5.59
CA ARG A 80 -2.61 -15.36 -4.51
C ARG A 80 -1.34 -14.50 -4.41
N ASP A 81 -0.19 -15.14 -4.43
CA ASP A 81 1.09 -14.45 -4.24
C ASP A 81 1.48 -13.59 -5.44
N GLU A 82 1.14 -13.99 -6.67
CA GLU A 82 1.30 -13.14 -7.86
C GLU A 82 0.40 -11.90 -7.77
N ARG A 83 -0.84 -12.05 -7.32
CA ARG A 83 -1.76 -10.91 -7.12
C ARG A 83 -1.23 -9.97 -6.03
N LEU A 84 -0.82 -10.49 -4.88
CA LEU A 84 -0.31 -9.67 -3.79
C LEU A 84 1.00 -8.97 -4.17
N ALA A 85 1.95 -9.64 -4.81
CA ALA A 85 3.18 -9.03 -5.31
C ALA A 85 2.89 -7.92 -6.33
N TYR A 86 1.94 -8.13 -7.24
CA TYR A 86 1.51 -7.10 -8.18
C TYR A 86 0.99 -5.85 -7.45
N TRP A 87 0.09 -6.01 -6.48
CA TRP A 87 -0.53 -4.87 -5.79
C TRP A 87 0.47 -4.10 -4.92
N ILE A 88 1.40 -4.79 -4.25
CA ILE A 88 2.48 -4.12 -3.48
C ILE A 88 3.38 -3.31 -4.44
N ASN A 89 3.82 -3.90 -5.54
CA ASN A 89 4.63 -3.20 -6.54
C ASN A 89 3.86 -2.04 -7.18
N ALA A 90 2.57 -2.21 -7.49
CA ALA A 90 1.72 -1.16 -8.03
C ALA A 90 1.61 0.04 -7.08
N TYR A 91 1.26 -0.21 -5.81
CA TYR A 91 1.19 0.84 -4.79
C TYR A 91 2.49 1.64 -4.71
N ASN A 92 3.63 0.95 -4.60
CA ASN A 92 4.93 1.60 -4.49
C ASN A 92 5.32 2.36 -5.77
N ALA A 93 5.08 1.80 -6.94
CA ALA A 93 5.40 2.44 -8.22
C ALA A 93 4.51 3.68 -8.48
N PHE A 94 3.23 3.59 -8.19
CA PHE A 94 2.32 4.73 -8.30
C PHE A 94 2.60 5.80 -7.24
N THR A 95 3.04 5.43 -6.03
CA THR A 95 3.52 6.40 -5.04
C THR A 95 4.74 7.17 -5.55
N ILE A 96 5.74 6.49 -6.12
CA ILE A 96 6.88 7.14 -6.79
C ILE A 96 6.41 8.04 -7.93
N LYS A 97 5.46 7.58 -8.76
CA LYS A 97 4.88 8.39 -9.85
C LYS A 97 4.21 9.65 -9.32
N LEU A 98 3.44 9.56 -8.25
CA LEU A 98 2.77 10.71 -7.65
C LEU A 98 3.79 11.74 -7.18
N VAL A 99 4.81 11.32 -6.43
CA VAL A 99 5.87 12.23 -5.94
C VAL A 99 6.64 12.83 -7.10
N THR A 100 7.12 12.04 -8.08
CA THR A 100 7.91 12.55 -9.22
C THR A 100 7.14 13.52 -10.11
N LYS A 101 5.81 13.37 -10.21
CA LYS A 101 4.93 14.29 -10.96
C LYS A 101 4.85 15.67 -10.31
N HIS A 102 5.00 15.75 -8.98
CA HIS A 102 4.86 16.99 -8.21
C HIS A 102 6.19 17.50 -7.65
N TYR A 103 7.29 16.81 -7.95
CA TYR A 103 8.62 17.15 -7.45
C TYR A 103 9.10 18.52 -7.99
N PRO A 104 9.78 19.37 -7.17
CA PRO A 104 10.17 19.11 -5.79
C PRO A 104 9.05 19.39 -4.76
N VAL A 105 8.96 18.52 -3.76
CA VAL A 105 8.08 18.68 -2.59
C VAL A 105 8.86 18.29 -1.33
N GLU A 106 8.57 18.88 -0.18
CA GLU A 106 9.22 18.50 1.09
C GLU A 106 8.54 17.27 1.72
N SER A 107 7.27 17.05 1.39
CA SER A 107 6.45 15.97 1.90
C SER A 107 5.44 15.53 0.85
N ILE A 108 5.08 14.25 0.83
CA ILE A 108 3.95 13.78 0.03
C ILE A 108 2.66 14.53 0.41
N LYS A 109 2.51 14.97 1.66
CA LYS A 109 1.33 15.74 2.14
C LYS A 109 1.18 17.11 1.51
N ASP A 110 2.23 17.64 0.87
CA ASP A 110 2.15 18.92 0.15
C ASP A 110 1.45 18.75 -1.21
N ILE A 111 1.33 17.52 -1.70
CA ILE A 111 0.67 17.20 -2.96
C ILE A 111 -0.86 17.35 -2.75
N GLY A 112 -1.50 18.12 -3.63
CA GLY A 112 -2.95 18.38 -3.56
C GLY A 112 -3.36 19.51 -2.62
N SER A 113 -2.52 19.92 -1.67
CA SER A 113 -2.84 21.02 -0.73
C SER A 113 -3.03 22.37 -1.43
N SER A 114 -2.40 22.56 -2.60
CA SER A 114 -2.51 23.77 -3.44
C SER A 114 -3.64 23.69 -4.46
N ILE A 115 -4.29 22.54 -4.61
CA ILE A 115 -5.34 22.29 -5.58
C ILE A 115 -6.60 21.95 -4.78
N ASN A 116 -7.55 22.91 -4.67
CA ASN A 116 -8.88 22.64 -4.12
C ASN A 116 -9.65 21.70 -5.07
N ILE A 117 -9.33 20.41 -5.02
CA ILE A 117 -10.12 19.37 -5.70
C ILE A 117 -11.26 18.99 -4.74
N PRO A 118 -12.52 19.17 -5.09
CA PRO A 118 -13.63 18.73 -4.26
C PRO A 118 -13.50 17.23 -3.93
N PHE A 119 -13.72 16.87 -2.67
CA PHE A 119 -13.67 15.49 -2.16
C PHE A 119 -12.29 14.84 -2.05
N VAL A 120 -11.19 15.54 -2.38
CA VAL A 120 -9.81 15.09 -2.13
C VAL A 120 -9.34 15.71 -0.82
N SER A 121 -9.21 14.91 0.22
CA SER A 121 -8.75 15.34 1.54
C SER A 121 -7.25 15.10 1.77
N THR A 122 -6.69 14.11 1.09
CA THR A 122 -5.28 13.73 1.21
C THR A 122 -4.68 13.37 -0.16
N PRO A 123 -3.34 13.35 -0.31
CA PRO A 123 -2.70 12.90 -1.55
C PRO A 123 -3.10 11.49 -1.98
N TRP A 124 -3.43 10.63 -1.03
CA TRP A 124 -3.84 9.23 -1.29
C TRP A 124 -5.24 9.12 -1.87
N ASP A 125 -6.08 10.18 -1.80
CA ASP A 125 -7.43 10.23 -2.39
C ASP A 125 -7.42 10.74 -3.85
N ILE A 126 -6.25 11.13 -4.39
CA ILE A 126 -6.16 11.63 -5.76
C ILE A 126 -6.36 10.49 -6.75
N LYS A 127 -7.40 10.56 -7.56
CA LYS A 127 -7.65 9.63 -8.67
C LYS A 127 -6.66 9.92 -9.80
N PHE A 128 -5.69 9.04 -10.02
CA PHE A 128 -4.70 9.18 -11.08
C PHE A 128 -4.19 7.85 -11.62
N ILE A 129 -4.69 6.75 -11.08
CA ILE A 129 -4.35 5.38 -11.46
C ILE A 129 -5.51 4.84 -12.26
N GLU A 130 -5.26 4.34 -13.47
CA GLU A 130 -6.28 3.68 -14.28
C GLU A 130 -5.80 2.26 -14.62
N ILE A 131 -6.54 1.22 -14.20
CA ILE A 131 -6.19 -0.17 -14.50
C ILE A 131 -7.38 -0.81 -15.20
N GLU A 132 -7.18 -1.21 -16.46
CA GLU A 132 -8.22 -1.75 -17.36
C GLU A 132 -9.51 -0.91 -17.36
N GLY A 133 -9.34 0.43 -17.48
CA GLY A 133 -10.45 1.38 -17.59
C GLY A 133 -11.14 1.72 -16.28
N LYS A 134 -10.66 1.23 -15.15
CA LYS A 134 -11.17 1.57 -13.82
C LYS A 134 -10.20 2.52 -13.11
N GLU A 135 -10.75 3.60 -12.57
CA GLU A 135 -9.98 4.59 -11.81
C GLU A 135 -9.76 4.17 -10.37
N TYR A 136 -8.54 4.37 -9.89
CA TYR A 136 -8.13 4.13 -8.52
C TYR A 136 -7.33 5.31 -7.96
N ASP A 137 -7.23 5.36 -6.64
CA ASP A 137 -6.28 6.12 -5.87
C ASP A 137 -5.45 5.18 -4.98
N LEU A 138 -4.45 5.70 -4.28
CA LEU A 138 -3.60 4.87 -3.43
C LEU A 138 -4.39 4.25 -2.25
N ASN A 139 -5.38 4.97 -1.69
CA ASN A 139 -6.25 4.40 -0.65
C ASN A 139 -7.08 3.22 -1.18
N ASN A 140 -7.54 3.27 -2.43
CA ASN A 140 -8.24 2.12 -3.02
C ASN A 140 -7.32 0.90 -3.14
N LEU A 141 -6.05 1.09 -3.53
CA LEU A 141 -5.11 -0.02 -3.61
C LEU A 141 -4.83 -0.61 -2.23
N GLU A 142 -4.52 0.23 -1.24
CA GLU A 142 -4.17 -0.23 0.11
C GLU A 142 -5.39 -0.77 0.86
N HIS A 143 -6.41 0.07 1.05
CA HIS A 143 -7.54 -0.25 1.93
C HIS A 143 -8.65 -1.01 1.22
N GLY A 144 -8.88 -0.75 -0.07
CA GLY A 144 -9.97 -1.37 -0.83
C GLY A 144 -9.60 -2.69 -1.52
N ILE A 145 -8.32 -2.98 -1.67
CA ILE A 145 -7.85 -4.21 -2.32
C ILE A 145 -6.89 -4.98 -1.41
N ILE A 146 -5.71 -4.44 -1.11
CA ILE A 146 -4.66 -5.22 -0.44
C ILE A 146 -5.12 -5.69 0.94
N ARG A 147 -5.66 -4.81 1.76
CA ARG A 147 -6.14 -5.16 3.11
C ARG A 147 -7.41 -6.00 3.11
N GLU A 148 -8.31 -5.81 2.13
CA GLU A 148 -9.57 -6.54 2.05
C GLU A 148 -9.41 -7.95 1.48
N GLU A 149 -8.51 -8.14 0.49
CA GLU A 149 -8.37 -9.42 -0.21
C GLU A 149 -7.29 -10.33 0.38
N PHE A 150 -6.36 -9.77 1.17
CA PHE A 150 -5.20 -10.50 1.66
C PHE A 150 -5.04 -10.37 3.17
N GLU A 151 -5.25 -11.44 3.90
CA GLU A 151 -4.99 -11.52 5.35
C GLU A 151 -3.47 -11.59 5.62
N GLU A 152 -2.75 -10.48 5.33
CA GLU A 152 -1.28 -10.42 5.36
C GLU A 152 -0.79 -9.09 5.98
N PRO A 153 -0.73 -8.96 7.32
CA PRO A 153 -0.38 -7.70 7.95
C PRO A 153 1.06 -7.24 7.72
N ARG A 154 1.96 -8.11 7.23
CA ARG A 154 3.32 -7.70 6.84
C ARG A 154 3.34 -6.72 5.67
N ILE A 155 2.23 -6.56 4.94
CA ILE A 155 2.09 -5.52 3.91
C ILE A 155 2.38 -4.12 4.45
N HIS A 156 2.06 -3.87 5.73
CA HIS A 156 2.33 -2.57 6.37
C HIS A 156 3.81 -2.23 6.49
N PHE A 157 4.70 -3.18 6.27
CA PHE A 157 6.15 -2.97 6.20
C PHE A 157 6.68 -2.96 4.75
N ALA A 158 5.81 -3.25 3.76
CA ALA A 158 6.12 -3.32 2.34
C ALA A 158 5.53 -2.15 1.52
N LEU A 159 4.42 -1.56 1.99
CA LEU A 159 3.79 -0.39 1.35
C LEU A 159 4.44 0.89 1.87
N VAL A 160 5.00 1.70 0.96
CA VAL A 160 5.80 2.88 1.33
C VAL A 160 5.14 4.17 0.88
N CYS A 161 4.78 4.99 1.87
CA CYS A 161 4.08 6.27 1.66
C CYS A 161 5.02 7.45 1.39
N ALA A 162 6.24 7.22 0.92
CA ALA A 162 7.25 8.23 0.60
C ALA A 162 7.68 9.13 1.78
N ALA A 163 7.51 8.71 3.03
CA ALA A 163 7.87 9.49 4.21
C ALA A 163 9.04 8.87 4.99
N MET A 164 9.83 9.70 5.69
CA MET A 164 10.97 9.27 6.51
C MET A 164 10.57 8.26 7.58
N SER A 165 9.39 8.36 8.15
CA SER A 165 8.91 7.41 9.17
C SER A 165 8.19 6.18 8.59
N CYS A 166 7.99 6.10 7.27
CA CYS A 166 7.55 4.86 6.61
C CYS A 166 8.59 3.74 6.79
N PRO A 167 8.19 2.49 6.60
CA PRO A 167 9.14 1.42 6.32
C PRO A 167 10.07 1.79 5.16
N LYS A 168 11.20 1.14 5.05
CA LYS A 168 12.10 1.39 3.92
C LYS A 168 11.45 0.92 2.61
N LEU A 169 11.66 1.65 1.53
CA LEU A 169 11.35 1.13 0.21
C LEU A 169 12.39 0.07 -0.15
N ARG A 170 11.94 -1.18 -0.36
CA ARG A 170 12.83 -2.26 -0.78
C ARG A 170 13.43 -1.93 -2.15
N ASN A 171 14.75 -2.09 -2.29
CA ASN A 171 15.47 -1.88 -3.56
C ASN A 171 15.38 -3.09 -4.50
N GLU A 172 14.38 -3.95 -4.32
CA GLU A 172 14.06 -5.11 -5.13
C GLU A 172 12.54 -5.20 -5.31
N ALA A 173 12.07 -5.59 -6.49
CA ALA A 173 10.64 -5.81 -6.71
C ALA A 173 10.15 -7.06 -5.96
N TYR A 174 8.94 -7.02 -5.46
CA TYR A 174 8.26 -8.20 -4.91
C TYR A 174 7.91 -9.17 -6.04
N THR A 175 8.15 -10.46 -5.83
CA THR A 175 7.79 -11.53 -6.78
C THR A 175 7.13 -12.67 -6.03
N ALA A 176 6.23 -13.40 -6.68
CA ALA A 176 5.49 -14.49 -6.05
C ALA A 176 6.44 -15.54 -5.42
N GLU A 177 7.53 -15.85 -6.11
CA GLU A 177 8.49 -16.88 -5.67
C GLU A 177 9.26 -16.50 -4.39
N LYS A 178 9.38 -15.19 -4.13
CA LYS A 178 10.14 -14.65 -2.98
C LYS A 178 9.25 -13.96 -1.96
N LEU A 179 7.95 -13.80 -2.24
CA LEU A 179 7.06 -12.89 -1.52
C LEU A 179 7.09 -13.12 0.00
N ASP A 180 6.95 -14.35 0.44
CA ASP A 180 6.95 -14.68 1.86
C ASP A 180 8.28 -14.29 2.53
N ALA A 181 9.41 -14.64 1.91
CA ALA A 181 10.73 -14.28 2.43
C ALA A 181 10.99 -12.77 2.40
N GLN A 182 10.49 -12.06 1.36
CA GLN A 182 10.61 -10.60 1.26
C GLN A 182 9.78 -9.89 2.33
N LEU A 183 8.55 -10.33 2.58
CA LEU A 183 7.68 -9.77 3.63
C LEU A 183 8.23 -10.08 5.04
N GLU A 184 8.78 -11.26 5.26
CA GLU A 184 9.44 -11.64 6.50
C GLU A 184 10.66 -10.75 6.79
N ASP A 185 11.48 -10.52 5.76
CA ASP A 185 12.67 -9.68 5.82
C ASP A 185 12.31 -8.22 6.15
N GLU A 186 11.28 -7.64 5.49
CA GLU A 186 10.81 -6.27 5.78
C GLU A 186 10.25 -6.15 7.20
N ALA A 187 9.52 -7.14 7.70
CA ALA A 187 9.03 -7.14 9.09
C ALA A 187 10.19 -7.19 10.09
N ASN A 188 11.18 -8.07 9.87
CA ASN A 188 12.38 -8.17 10.70
C ASN A 188 13.17 -6.86 10.69
N ASP A 189 13.40 -6.26 9.51
CA ASP A 189 14.10 -4.99 9.38
C ASP A 189 13.36 -3.87 10.12
N PHE A 190 12.05 -3.76 9.90
CA PHE A 190 11.25 -2.72 10.51
C PHE A 190 11.31 -2.73 12.04
N PHE A 191 11.09 -3.89 12.68
CA PHE A 191 11.09 -3.98 14.14
C PHE A 191 12.47 -3.86 14.76
N ASN A 192 13.55 -4.07 14.02
CA ASN A 192 14.92 -3.98 14.51
C ASN A 192 15.67 -2.73 14.00
N SER A 193 14.95 -1.78 13.39
CA SER A 193 15.47 -0.49 12.94
C SER A 193 15.20 0.63 13.95
N GLU A 194 15.74 1.81 13.68
CA GLU A 194 15.48 3.04 14.45
C GLU A 194 14.00 3.51 14.44
N LYS A 195 13.14 2.85 13.65
CA LYS A 195 11.70 3.13 13.64
C LYS A 195 11.04 2.76 14.97
N ASN A 196 11.68 1.88 15.74
CA ASN A 196 11.20 1.41 17.03
C ASN A 196 12.34 1.37 18.04
N ASP A 197 12.08 1.78 19.28
CA ASP A 197 12.99 1.58 20.42
C ASP A 197 12.37 0.56 21.35
N ILE A 198 12.92 -0.65 21.37
CA ILE A 198 12.32 -1.80 22.05
C ILE A 198 13.24 -2.28 23.17
N SER A 199 12.69 -2.31 24.40
CA SER A 199 13.23 -3.01 25.56
C SER A 199 12.19 -3.95 26.16
N ALA A 200 12.56 -4.74 27.17
CA ALA A 200 11.64 -5.71 27.76
C ALA A 200 10.44 -5.05 28.45
N ASP A 201 10.68 -3.95 29.16
CA ASP A 201 9.67 -3.30 30.02
C ASP A 201 9.10 -2.00 29.42
N LYS A 202 9.67 -1.54 28.31
CA LYS A 202 9.23 -0.33 27.63
C LYS A 202 9.51 -0.41 26.13
N ALA A 203 8.55 0.03 25.31
CA ALA A 203 8.76 0.21 23.90
C ALA A 203 8.16 1.54 23.40
N GLU A 204 8.94 2.26 22.58
CA GLU A 204 8.47 3.41 21.83
C GLU A 204 8.40 3.01 20.34
N LEU A 205 7.18 2.77 19.89
CA LEU A 205 6.90 2.13 18.61
C LEU A 205 6.58 3.13 17.52
N SER A 206 6.80 2.75 16.25
CA SER A 206 6.25 3.49 15.13
C SER A 206 4.73 3.62 15.24
N LYS A 207 4.18 4.77 14.81
CA LYS A 207 2.72 4.99 14.74
C LYS A 207 1.98 4.01 13.85
N LEU A 208 2.65 3.31 12.94
CA LEU A 208 2.04 2.22 12.16
C LEU A 208 1.42 1.15 13.07
N MET A 209 2.10 0.81 14.18
CA MET A 209 1.61 -0.19 15.14
C MET A 209 0.32 0.25 15.82
N LYS A 210 0.08 1.56 15.92
CA LYS A 210 -1.18 2.13 16.44
C LYS A 210 -2.26 2.21 15.36
N TRP A 211 -1.88 2.65 14.15
CA TRP A 211 -2.86 2.89 13.08
C TRP A 211 -3.47 1.60 12.53
N TYR A 212 -2.67 0.53 12.50
CA TYR A 212 -3.04 -0.77 11.94
C TYR A 212 -3.12 -1.88 13.01
N SER A 213 -3.32 -1.49 14.29
CA SER A 213 -3.34 -2.46 15.41
C SER A 213 -4.31 -3.62 15.18
N GLY A 214 -5.50 -3.33 14.59
CA GLY A 214 -6.50 -4.35 14.28
C GLY A 214 -5.95 -5.45 13.36
N ASP A 215 -5.26 -5.09 12.27
CA ASP A 215 -4.73 -6.06 11.31
C ASP A 215 -3.67 -7.00 11.96
N PHE A 216 -2.93 -6.49 12.95
CA PHE A 216 -1.96 -7.31 13.70
C PHE A 216 -2.64 -8.22 14.73
N GLU A 217 -3.73 -7.74 15.34
CA GLU A 217 -4.52 -8.50 16.33
C GLU A 217 -5.39 -9.57 15.66
N ASP A 218 -5.74 -9.43 14.38
CA ASP A 218 -6.43 -10.46 13.61
C ASP A 218 -5.60 -11.75 13.47
N VAL A 219 -4.26 -11.64 13.48
CA VAL A 219 -3.33 -12.77 13.29
C VAL A 219 -2.49 -13.11 14.54
N ALA A 220 -2.63 -12.36 15.63
CA ALA A 220 -1.89 -12.56 16.87
C ALA A 220 -2.76 -12.22 18.10
N PRO A 221 -2.48 -12.79 19.28
CA PRO A 221 -3.23 -12.49 20.49
C PRO A 221 -3.18 -11.02 20.95
N SER A 222 -2.16 -10.28 20.53
CA SER A 222 -1.99 -8.85 20.80
C SER A 222 -0.94 -8.25 19.85
N VAL A 223 -0.89 -6.92 19.74
CA VAL A 223 0.18 -6.20 19.02
C VAL A 223 1.56 -6.56 19.55
N ILE A 224 1.73 -6.68 20.89
CA ILE A 224 2.99 -7.12 21.51
C ILE A 224 3.38 -8.53 21.06
N ALA A 225 2.42 -9.46 21.05
CA ALA A 225 2.67 -10.82 20.59
C ALA A 225 3.06 -10.87 19.12
N TYR A 226 2.48 -10.00 18.28
CA TYR A 226 2.87 -9.86 16.88
C TYR A 226 4.30 -9.32 16.73
N ILE A 227 4.64 -8.21 17.41
CA ILE A 227 5.98 -7.61 17.42
C ILE A 227 7.02 -8.64 17.85
N ASN A 228 6.71 -9.41 18.89
CA ASN A 228 7.59 -10.42 19.45
C ASN A 228 7.91 -11.59 18.48
N ARG A 229 7.23 -11.71 17.35
CA ARG A 229 7.63 -12.66 16.29
C ARG A 229 8.93 -12.22 15.61
N TYR A 230 9.11 -10.92 15.38
CA TYR A 230 10.14 -10.32 14.54
C TYR A 230 11.23 -9.57 15.34
N SER A 231 10.87 -8.97 16.48
CA SER A 231 11.81 -8.20 17.29
C SER A 231 12.86 -9.11 17.97
N LYS A 232 14.13 -8.67 17.90
CA LYS A 232 15.26 -9.32 18.62
C LYS A 232 15.09 -9.22 20.12
N THR A 233 14.65 -8.07 20.61
CA THR A 233 14.33 -7.87 22.03
C THR A 233 12.85 -8.15 22.25
N LYS A 234 12.51 -9.06 23.15
CA LYS A 234 11.12 -9.36 23.45
C LYS A 234 10.55 -8.35 24.44
N ILE A 235 9.32 -7.93 24.20
CA ILE A 235 8.54 -7.00 25.01
C ILE A 235 7.69 -7.85 25.97
N ASN A 236 7.69 -7.50 27.26
CA ASN A 236 6.81 -8.12 28.26
C ASN A 236 5.36 -7.69 28.01
N GLU A 237 4.38 -8.52 28.39
CA GLU A 237 2.97 -8.25 28.17
C GLU A 237 2.45 -7.00 28.91
N ASP A 238 3.09 -6.67 30.05
CA ASP A 238 2.80 -5.52 30.91
C ASP A 238 3.73 -4.32 30.66
N ALA A 239 4.51 -4.34 29.57
CA ALA A 239 5.43 -3.28 29.22
C ALA A 239 4.69 -1.96 28.92
N ASP A 240 5.34 -0.84 29.25
CA ASP A 240 4.87 0.50 28.92
C ASP A 240 5.07 0.77 27.42
N ILE A 241 3.99 1.05 26.69
CA ILE A 241 4.00 1.27 25.24
C ILE A 241 3.70 2.74 24.92
N ASP A 242 4.61 3.38 24.21
CA ASP A 242 4.45 4.73 23.65
C ASP A 242 4.70 4.71 22.15
N TYR A 243 4.46 5.83 21.47
CA TYR A 243 4.57 5.92 20.03
C TYR A 243 5.41 7.13 19.60
N LYS A 244 6.40 6.87 18.74
CA LYS A 244 7.25 7.91 18.15
C LYS A 244 6.47 8.94 17.35
N ASP A 245 7.00 10.14 17.26
CA ASP A 245 6.48 11.11 16.30
C ASP A 245 6.70 10.64 14.86
N TYR A 246 5.71 10.91 14.00
CA TYR A 246 5.77 10.49 12.62
C TYR A 246 6.23 11.64 11.71
N SER A 247 7.41 11.48 11.12
CA SER A 247 7.97 12.45 10.17
C SER A 247 7.43 12.16 8.76
N TRP A 248 6.68 13.09 8.24
CA TRP A 248 6.18 13.08 6.85
C TRP A 248 7.16 13.68 5.85
N LYS A 249 8.36 14.08 6.29
CA LYS A 249 9.41 14.54 5.39
C LYS A 249 9.70 13.46 4.36
N LEU A 250 9.93 13.87 3.10
CA LEU A 250 10.19 12.94 2.00
C LEU A 250 11.43 12.07 2.28
N ASN A 251 11.34 10.77 1.97
CA ASN A 251 12.44 9.80 2.09
C ASN A 251 13.45 9.93 0.93
N GLU A 252 13.93 11.13 0.68
CA GLU A 252 14.85 11.49 -0.41
C GLU A 252 16.33 11.27 0.00
N GLN A 253 17.17 10.80 -0.98
CA GLN A 253 18.63 10.71 -0.82
C GLN A 253 19.29 12.08 -0.80
#